data_c3c9f41c49887ac049ba47b98ca1cfd6
#
_entry.id   c3c9f41c49887ac049ba47b98ca1cfd6
#
_cell.length_a   1.000
_cell.length_b   1.000
_cell.length_c   1.000
_cell.angle_alpha   90.00
_cell.angle_beta   90.00
_cell.angle_gamma   90.00
#
_symmetry.space_group_name_H-M   'P 1'
#
loop_
_entity.id
_entity.type
_entity.pdbx_description
1 polymer ?
#
loop_
_entity_poly.entity_id
_entity_poly.type
_entity_poly.pdbx_seq_one_letter_code
_entity_poly.pdbx_strand_id
1 'polypeptide(L)'
;MFWQVLIILIAPAMKSTRQFLLRRLLAAALMSAFGAHAGDSAPPAPQAQLIGRFADGVSAGTAEIVAFHAASRSAFITVDRRNQPSSFQRVSLRGLNSSALANPVQASNLTSGAITSVASHVNDAGFTAGGVQSLDIAGDLLAIAVQASPKTDPGLVAFYRLDTQGNASFLKKVNVGSLPDGLKFSPDGSQLVVANEGELSATFATDGIDPVGSISIIAVKQGMPADQAVTLDFSDFNAGAKRSIELPAAVRIGRIGASVAQDLEPEYVSISADSSRAYVTLQENNAVAVVNLRQPHIERLLPMGIKDHGLARNALAASDQVEPPFQLKSYNQLFGLYMPDGIATFRVNGSEYFITANEGDDRDDFQKPGETARVRNLALDAAAFPDAAALQANHELGRLNVFNTMGRNSQGQYEKLHILGGRSFSIHNARTGAQVYESGSELERLAYSRLDASLLGHAQVKGRLDNKGPEPESVVVGQVGSRLYAFVGLERASAIAIYDVSKPTAPRFVQWLQNSTDLANGDLSPEGLAFVPAAHSPTGNALLLAGYEVSGSLAVYEIR
;
A
#
# COMPACT_ATOMS: atom_id res chain seq x y z
N MET A 1 -16.91 -19.47 60.58
CA MET A 1 -18.20 -18.84 60.83
C MET A 1 -18.76 -18.56 59.46
N PHE A 2 -19.58 -19.48 58.94
CA PHE A 2 -21.04 -19.48 58.88
C PHE A 2 -21.55 -18.42 57.90
N TRP A 3 -22.26 -18.64 56.80
CA TRP A 3 -23.26 -19.63 56.34
C TRP A 3 -23.31 -19.62 54.82
N GLN A 4 -23.28 -20.68 54.03
CA GLN A 4 -24.28 -21.66 53.53
C GLN A 4 -25.47 -21.08 52.75
N VAL A 5 -25.48 -21.37 51.44
CA VAL A 5 -26.39 -22.27 50.66
C VAL A 5 -27.88 -21.89 50.60
N LEU A 6 -28.39 -21.67 49.38
CA LEU A 6 -29.60 -22.36 48.92
C LEU A 6 -29.73 -22.39 47.38
N ILE A 7 -29.82 -23.60 46.84
CA ILE A 7 -30.24 -23.97 45.48
C ILE A 7 -31.76 -24.12 45.49
N ILE A 8 -32.49 -23.63 44.47
CA ILE A 8 -33.72 -24.26 43.97
C ILE A 8 -33.81 -24.09 42.44
N LEU A 9 -33.86 -25.23 41.76
CA LEU A 9 -34.34 -25.45 40.38
C LEU A 9 -35.86 -25.18 40.30
N ILE A 10 -36.30 -24.67 39.15
CA ILE A 10 -37.48 -25.09 38.37
C ILE A 10 -37.46 -24.38 37.02
N ALA A 11 -37.42 -25.12 35.90
CA ALA A 11 -37.89 -24.72 34.58
C ALA A 11 -39.33 -25.29 34.41
N PRO A 12 -40.18 -24.89 33.43
CA PRO A 12 -39.87 -24.64 32.03
C PRO A 12 -40.63 -23.50 31.31
N ALA A 13 -40.10 -23.17 30.13
CA ALA A 13 -40.72 -22.64 28.91
C ALA A 13 -41.87 -21.61 28.99
N MET A 14 -41.59 -20.43 28.36
CA MET A 14 -42.46 -19.89 27.29
C MET A 14 -41.81 -18.70 26.55
N LYS A 15 -42.01 -18.66 25.23
CA LYS A 15 -41.56 -17.69 24.25
C LYS A 15 -42.06 -16.30 24.58
N SER A 16 -41.22 -15.24 24.45
CA SER A 16 -41.65 -13.96 23.89
C SER A 16 -40.52 -12.96 23.66
N THR A 17 -40.63 -12.26 22.60
CA THR A 17 -39.85 -11.26 21.88
C THR A 17 -39.46 -9.98 22.68
N ARG A 18 -39.37 -10.01 24.00
CA ARG A 18 -39.08 -8.83 24.85
C ARG A 18 -37.66 -8.78 25.45
N GLN A 19 -36.82 -9.78 25.25
CA GLN A 19 -35.48 -9.79 25.86
C GLN A 19 -34.39 -9.08 25.03
N PHE A 20 -34.67 -8.67 23.79
CA PHE A 20 -33.69 -7.96 22.96
C PHE A 20 -33.61 -6.44 23.25
N LEU A 21 -34.67 -5.84 23.78
CA LEU A 21 -34.66 -4.41 24.12
C LEU A 21 -34.03 -4.11 25.50
N LEU A 22 -34.09 -5.02 26.46
CA LEU A 22 -33.54 -4.76 27.81
C LEU A 22 -32.00 -4.84 27.89
N ARG A 23 -31.36 -5.58 26.99
CA ARG A 23 -29.88 -5.63 26.96
C ARG A 23 -29.21 -4.41 26.34
N ARG A 24 -29.95 -3.62 25.55
CA ARG A 24 -29.45 -2.33 25.00
C ARG A 24 -29.60 -1.17 25.98
N LEU A 25 -30.47 -1.25 26.95
CA LEU A 25 -30.66 -0.21 27.99
C LEU A 25 -29.75 -0.36 29.21
N LEU A 26 -29.26 -1.57 29.52
CA LEU A 26 -28.28 -1.76 30.60
C LEU A 26 -26.84 -1.43 30.20
N ALA A 27 -26.49 -1.47 28.92
CA ALA A 27 -25.17 -1.05 28.43
C ALA A 27 -25.00 0.48 28.38
N ALA A 28 -26.11 1.22 28.33
CA ALA A 28 -26.10 2.69 28.33
C ALA A 28 -26.07 3.31 29.73
N ALA A 29 -26.40 2.56 30.77
CA ALA A 29 -26.50 3.06 32.16
C ALA A 29 -25.23 2.84 33.02
N LEU A 30 -24.22 2.12 32.52
CA LEU A 30 -22.95 1.90 33.24
C LEU A 30 -21.81 2.82 32.79
N MET A 31 -22.06 3.77 31.89
CA MET A 31 -21.05 4.77 31.46
C MET A 31 -21.25 6.17 32.07
N SER A 32 -22.10 6.34 33.08
CA SER A 32 -22.38 7.66 33.64
C SER A 32 -21.93 7.88 35.11
N ALA A 33 -20.93 7.15 35.56
CA ALA A 33 -20.39 7.33 36.92
C ALA A 33 -18.86 7.37 36.96
N PHE A 34 -18.21 8.11 36.03
CA PHE A 34 -16.85 8.62 36.28
C PHE A 34 -16.88 10.13 36.12
N GLY A 35 -16.46 10.80 37.20
CA GLY A 35 -16.57 12.23 37.41
C GLY A 35 -16.04 13.07 36.26
N ALA A 36 -16.75 14.15 35.99
CA ALA A 36 -16.33 15.24 35.17
C ALA A 36 -15.02 15.84 35.70
N HIS A 37 -13.89 15.39 35.17
CA HIS A 37 -12.72 16.22 35.07
C HIS A 37 -12.94 17.06 33.81
N ALA A 38 -12.98 18.38 33.97
CA ALA A 38 -12.85 19.32 32.87
C ALA A 38 -11.43 19.16 32.30
N GLY A 39 -11.28 18.20 31.43
CA GLY A 39 -10.12 17.96 30.60
C GLY A 39 -10.48 18.36 29.18
N ASP A 40 -9.61 19.13 28.54
CA ASP A 40 -9.69 19.55 27.13
C ASP A 40 -10.40 18.49 26.28
N SER A 41 -11.62 18.82 25.85
CA SER A 41 -12.30 18.02 24.84
C SER A 41 -11.46 18.12 23.58
N ALA A 42 -10.77 17.04 23.25
CA ALA A 42 -10.03 16.96 22.00
C ALA A 42 -10.99 17.40 20.87
N PRO A 43 -10.54 18.27 19.96
CA PRO A 43 -11.40 18.69 18.84
C PRO A 43 -11.95 17.45 18.13
N PRO A 44 -13.17 17.50 17.60
CA PRO A 44 -13.78 16.38 16.89
C PRO A 44 -12.81 15.90 15.80
N ALA A 45 -12.80 14.59 15.55
CA ALA A 45 -12.02 14.03 14.47
C ALA A 45 -12.49 14.64 13.14
N PRO A 46 -11.57 14.95 12.20
CA PRO A 46 -11.95 15.50 10.92
C PRO A 46 -12.84 14.51 10.17
N GLN A 47 -13.73 15.06 9.36
CA GLN A 47 -14.59 14.30 8.46
C GLN A 47 -14.10 14.51 7.03
N ALA A 48 -13.87 13.42 6.33
CA ALA A 48 -13.55 13.44 4.91
C ALA A 48 -14.84 13.25 4.10
N GLN A 49 -15.06 14.11 3.10
CA GLN A 49 -16.24 14.15 2.28
C GLN A 49 -15.88 14.19 0.80
N LEU A 50 -16.44 13.30 -0.02
CA LEU A 50 -16.27 13.32 -1.46
C LEU A 50 -16.91 14.57 -2.06
N ILE A 51 -16.11 15.43 -2.69
CA ILE A 51 -16.53 16.69 -3.31
C ILE A 51 -16.29 16.75 -4.81
N GLY A 52 -15.40 15.89 -5.33
CA GLY A 52 -15.04 15.84 -6.73
C GLY A 52 -14.74 14.44 -7.21
N ARG A 53 -15.12 14.17 -8.45
CA ARG A 53 -14.81 12.90 -9.12
C ARG A 53 -14.59 13.13 -10.60
N PHE A 54 -13.60 12.46 -11.14
CA PHE A 54 -13.37 12.27 -12.57
C PHE A 54 -13.44 10.77 -12.88
N ALA A 55 -14.14 10.42 -13.94
CA ALA A 55 -14.10 9.10 -14.52
C ALA A 55 -14.11 9.27 -16.04
N ASP A 56 -13.22 8.60 -16.73
CA ASP A 56 -13.07 8.74 -18.19
C ASP A 56 -14.03 7.81 -18.97
N GLY A 57 -14.75 6.93 -18.28
CA GLY A 57 -15.64 5.93 -18.88
C GLY A 57 -14.90 4.73 -19.47
N VAL A 58 -13.59 4.65 -19.27
CA VAL A 58 -12.77 3.50 -19.65
C VAL A 58 -12.20 2.90 -18.37
N SER A 59 -12.52 1.67 -18.07
CA SER A 59 -12.00 0.95 -16.91
C SER A 59 -10.57 0.49 -17.14
N ALA A 60 -9.78 0.41 -16.07
CA ALA A 60 -8.41 -0.09 -15.95
C ALA A 60 -7.32 0.70 -16.72
N GLY A 61 -6.20 0.92 -16.05
CA GLY A 61 -5.01 1.59 -16.58
C GLY A 61 -5.16 3.11 -16.73
N THR A 62 -6.06 3.74 -15.97
CA THR A 62 -6.15 5.21 -15.83
C THR A 62 -6.24 5.56 -14.36
N ALA A 63 -5.54 6.63 -13.95
CA ALA A 63 -5.54 7.13 -12.58
C ALA A 63 -4.99 6.13 -11.54
N GLU A 64 -4.05 5.31 -11.92
CA GLU A 64 -3.27 4.48 -11.00
C GLU A 64 -2.50 5.37 -10.03
N ILE A 65 -1.61 6.23 -10.50
CA ILE A 65 -0.88 7.20 -9.67
C ILE A 65 -1.39 8.62 -9.89
N VAL A 66 -1.39 9.43 -8.82
CA VAL A 66 -1.83 10.83 -8.85
C VAL A 66 -0.85 11.77 -8.16
N ALA A 67 -0.59 12.93 -8.77
CA ALA A 67 0.12 14.04 -8.13
C ALA A 67 -0.65 15.36 -8.31
N PHE A 68 -0.39 16.33 -7.43
CA PHE A 68 -1.08 17.63 -7.44
C PHE A 68 -0.14 18.77 -7.78
N HIS A 69 -0.51 19.59 -8.75
CA HIS A 69 0.17 20.82 -9.10
C HIS A 69 -0.56 22.04 -8.52
N ALA A 70 0.05 22.67 -7.52
CA ALA A 70 -0.58 23.74 -6.74
C ALA A 70 -0.88 24.98 -7.59
N ALA A 71 0.06 25.43 -8.45
CA ALA A 71 -0.09 26.65 -9.25
C ALA A 71 -1.27 26.56 -10.23
N SER A 72 -1.49 25.41 -10.86
CA SER A 72 -2.62 25.20 -11.77
C SER A 72 -3.88 24.70 -11.08
N ARG A 73 -3.80 24.30 -9.79
CA ARG A 73 -4.89 23.62 -9.07
C ARG A 73 -5.41 22.42 -9.86
N SER A 74 -4.51 21.57 -10.28
CA SER A 74 -4.82 20.40 -11.10
C SER A 74 -4.16 19.14 -10.53
N ALA A 75 -4.85 18.02 -10.62
CA ALA A 75 -4.26 16.71 -10.48
C ALA A 75 -3.67 16.27 -11.84
N PHE A 76 -2.59 15.50 -11.78
CA PHE A 76 -2.02 14.77 -12.90
C PHE A 76 -2.09 13.28 -12.57
N ILE A 77 -2.56 12.49 -13.51
CA ILE A 77 -2.78 11.05 -13.36
C ILE A 77 -2.06 10.28 -14.45
N THR A 78 -1.57 9.09 -14.14
CA THR A 78 -1.06 8.13 -15.13
C THR A 78 -2.19 7.62 -16.02
N VAL A 79 -1.85 7.32 -17.28
CA VAL A 79 -2.73 6.69 -18.25
C VAL A 79 -1.92 5.64 -18.99
N ASP A 80 -2.03 4.39 -18.52
CA ASP A 80 -1.34 3.22 -19.11
C ASP A 80 -2.32 2.14 -19.52
N ARG A 81 -3.12 2.44 -20.51
CA ARG A 81 -4.15 1.57 -21.05
C ARG A 81 -3.57 0.54 -22.01
N ARG A 82 -3.99 -0.69 -21.86
CA ARG A 82 -3.56 -1.78 -22.73
C ARG A 82 -3.69 -1.41 -24.22
N ASN A 83 -2.61 -1.59 -24.98
CA ASN A 83 -2.50 -1.25 -26.40
C ASN A 83 -2.66 0.25 -26.75
N GLN A 84 -2.46 1.14 -25.79
CA GLN A 84 -2.38 2.59 -26.01
C GLN A 84 -0.96 3.09 -25.69
N PRO A 85 -0.52 4.21 -26.27
CA PRO A 85 0.75 4.81 -25.89
C PRO A 85 0.73 5.24 -24.42
N SER A 86 1.81 4.92 -23.69
CA SER A 86 2.08 5.43 -22.33
C SER A 86 1.87 6.93 -22.24
N SER A 87 1.06 7.38 -21.31
CA SER A 87 0.53 8.74 -21.29
C SER A 87 0.27 9.23 -19.87
N PHE A 88 -0.02 10.52 -19.75
CA PHE A 88 -0.60 11.11 -18.55
C PHE A 88 -1.74 12.06 -18.90
N GLN A 89 -2.55 12.42 -17.93
CA GLN A 89 -3.67 13.33 -18.11
C GLN A 89 -3.78 14.33 -16.96
N ARG A 90 -4.11 15.58 -17.28
CA ARG A 90 -4.43 16.62 -16.31
C ARG A 90 -5.93 16.59 -16.01
N VAL A 91 -6.29 16.63 -14.72
CA VAL A 91 -7.66 16.82 -14.23
C VAL A 91 -7.73 18.14 -13.47
N SER A 92 -8.58 19.05 -13.88
CA SER A 92 -8.72 20.37 -13.25
C SER A 92 -9.54 20.29 -11.97
N LEU A 93 -8.99 20.82 -10.87
CA LEU A 93 -9.68 21.02 -9.62
C LEU A 93 -10.14 22.48 -9.43
N ARG A 94 -9.99 23.34 -10.46
CA ARG A 94 -10.48 24.71 -10.45
C ARG A 94 -12.01 24.70 -10.40
N GLY A 95 -12.57 25.48 -9.50
CA GLY A 95 -14.02 25.54 -9.33
C GLY A 95 -14.60 24.46 -8.41
N LEU A 96 -13.79 23.55 -7.87
CA LEU A 96 -14.23 22.72 -6.77
C LEU A 96 -14.72 23.59 -5.61
N ASN A 97 -15.84 23.19 -5.04
CA ASN A 97 -16.39 23.78 -3.82
C ASN A 97 -16.61 22.67 -2.78
N SER A 98 -16.87 23.09 -1.55
CA SER A 98 -17.00 22.20 -0.42
C SER A 98 -18.36 21.47 -0.33
N SER A 99 -19.13 21.40 -1.40
CA SER A 99 -20.40 20.67 -1.42
C SER A 99 -20.18 19.18 -1.64
N ALA A 100 -20.94 18.35 -0.91
CA ALA A 100 -20.96 16.92 -1.18
C ALA A 100 -21.34 16.63 -2.63
N LEU A 101 -20.68 15.67 -3.24
CA LEU A 101 -21.00 15.24 -4.59
C LEU A 101 -22.34 14.51 -4.60
N ALA A 102 -23.30 15.00 -5.38
CA ALA A 102 -24.56 14.31 -5.59
C ALA A 102 -24.33 13.09 -6.51
N ASN A 103 -24.96 11.95 -6.17
CA ASN A 103 -24.80 10.67 -6.88
C ASN A 103 -23.32 10.25 -7.05
N PRO A 104 -22.58 10.12 -5.97
CA PRO A 104 -21.12 10.02 -5.99
C PRO A 104 -20.59 8.85 -6.81
N VAL A 105 -21.33 7.76 -6.89
CA VAL A 105 -20.94 6.53 -7.63
C VAL A 105 -20.91 6.74 -9.16
N GLN A 106 -21.78 7.64 -9.68
CA GLN A 106 -21.93 7.87 -11.12
C GLN A 106 -21.48 9.26 -11.57
N ALA A 107 -21.33 10.19 -10.64
CA ALA A 107 -21.01 11.57 -10.98
C ALA A 107 -19.58 11.70 -11.50
N SER A 108 -19.37 12.64 -12.42
CA SER A 108 -18.06 13.13 -12.86
C SER A 108 -18.19 14.63 -13.02
N ASN A 109 -17.82 15.39 -11.97
CA ASN A 109 -17.93 16.86 -11.93
C ASN A 109 -16.60 17.57 -12.19
N LEU A 110 -15.51 16.80 -12.35
CA LEU A 110 -14.21 17.34 -12.70
C LEU A 110 -13.99 17.26 -14.21
N THR A 111 -13.27 18.25 -14.74
CA THR A 111 -12.95 18.31 -16.18
C THR A 111 -11.49 17.94 -16.41
N SER A 112 -11.24 17.14 -17.43
CA SER A 112 -9.88 16.76 -17.82
C SER A 112 -9.41 17.52 -19.06
N GLY A 113 -8.09 17.66 -19.19
CA GLY A 113 -7.43 18.05 -20.43
C GLY A 113 -7.29 16.86 -21.39
N ALA A 114 -6.66 17.13 -22.54
CA ALA A 114 -6.28 16.06 -23.46
C ALA A 114 -5.26 15.10 -22.79
N ILE A 115 -5.28 13.84 -23.18
CA ILE A 115 -4.25 12.86 -22.83
C ILE A 115 -2.96 13.25 -23.56
N THR A 116 -1.85 13.31 -22.81
CA THR A 116 -0.52 13.63 -23.33
C THR A 116 0.30 12.34 -23.46
N SER A 117 0.66 11.97 -24.68
CA SER A 117 1.51 10.81 -24.92
C SER A 117 2.96 11.09 -24.49
N VAL A 118 3.45 10.34 -23.51
CA VAL A 118 4.86 10.34 -23.09
C VAL A 118 5.71 9.66 -24.16
N ALA A 119 5.22 8.54 -24.69
CA ALA A 119 5.90 7.79 -25.74
C ALA A 119 6.29 8.66 -26.95
N SER A 120 5.44 9.63 -27.34
CA SER A 120 5.74 10.54 -28.46
C SER A 120 6.93 11.48 -28.21
N HIS A 121 7.31 11.69 -26.95
CA HIS A 121 8.42 12.56 -26.56
C HIS A 121 9.72 11.79 -26.27
N VAL A 122 9.61 10.51 -25.83
CA VAL A 122 10.75 9.76 -25.33
C VAL A 122 11.26 8.68 -26.29
N ASN A 123 10.40 8.17 -27.18
CA ASN A 123 10.80 7.14 -28.15
C ASN A 123 11.83 7.68 -29.15
N ASP A 124 12.90 6.90 -29.36
CA ASP A 124 13.91 7.15 -30.38
C ASP A 124 14.55 5.84 -30.83
N ALA A 125 15.68 5.90 -31.56
CA ALA A 125 16.37 4.71 -32.05
C ALA A 125 16.93 3.79 -30.91
N GLY A 126 17.07 4.31 -29.70
CA GLY A 126 17.64 3.60 -28.55
C GLY A 126 16.65 3.31 -27.44
N PHE A 127 15.41 3.75 -27.54
CA PHE A 127 14.41 3.57 -26.49
C PHE A 127 12.99 3.48 -27.05
N THR A 128 12.26 2.46 -26.60
CA THR A 128 10.82 2.33 -26.83
C THR A 128 10.11 2.28 -25.48
N ALA A 129 9.15 3.18 -25.26
CA ALA A 129 8.35 3.20 -24.03
C ALA A 129 7.44 1.97 -23.95
N GLY A 130 7.48 1.29 -22.82
CA GLY A 130 6.62 0.15 -22.48
C GLY A 130 5.37 0.58 -21.71
N GLY A 131 5.55 1.33 -20.61
CA GLY A 131 4.47 1.81 -19.73
C GLY A 131 4.90 3.04 -18.94
N VAL A 132 3.94 3.77 -18.36
CA VAL A 132 4.16 4.78 -17.31
C VAL A 132 3.75 4.19 -15.98
N GLN A 133 4.73 4.08 -15.07
CA GLN A 133 4.52 3.42 -13.77
C GLN A 133 4.19 4.42 -12.66
N SER A 134 4.80 5.60 -12.69
CA SER A 134 4.62 6.57 -11.61
C SER A 134 4.80 8.00 -12.09
N LEU A 135 4.31 8.97 -11.30
CA LEU A 135 4.56 10.39 -11.49
C LEU A 135 4.59 11.17 -10.17
N ASP A 136 5.41 12.22 -10.11
CA ASP A 136 5.42 13.14 -8.97
C ASP A 136 5.73 14.57 -9.43
N ILE A 137 5.41 15.57 -8.59
CA ILE A 137 5.55 16.99 -8.93
C ILE A 137 6.25 17.74 -7.81
N ALA A 138 7.30 18.51 -8.17
CA ALA A 138 7.93 19.48 -7.28
C ALA A 138 7.92 20.88 -7.92
N GLY A 139 7.20 21.82 -7.29
CA GLY A 139 6.96 23.14 -7.90
C GLY A 139 6.26 22.98 -9.24
N ASP A 140 6.89 23.46 -10.32
CA ASP A 140 6.39 23.36 -11.68
C ASP A 140 7.08 22.24 -12.50
N LEU A 141 7.81 21.34 -11.84
CA LEU A 141 8.50 20.22 -12.49
C LEU A 141 7.71 18.92 -12.27
N LEU A 142 7.21 18.34 -13.36
CA LEU A 142 6.59 17.01 -13.40
C LEU A 142 7.64 15.99 -13.84
N ALA A 143 7.77 14.89 -13.10
CA ALA A 143 8.57 13.72 -13.44
C ALA A 143 7.67 12.51 -13.64
N ILE A 144 7.97 11.68 -14.63
CA ILE A 144 7.20 10.48 -14.98
C ILE A 144 8.17 9.32 -15.16
N ALA A 145 7.98 8.24 -14.42
CA ALA A 145 8.71 6.98 -14.59
C ALA A 145 8.17 6.25 -15.82
N VAL A 146 9.07 5.85 -16.72
CA VAL A 146 8.72 5.17 -17.97
C VAL A 146 9.57 3.92 -18.12
N GLN A 147 8.92 2.75 -18.05
CA GLN A 147 9.60 1.49 -18.34
C GLN A 147 9.93 1.36 -19.82
N ALA A 148 10.98 0.63 -20.14
CA ALA A 148 11.30 0.25 -21.51
C ALA A 148 10.38 -0.88 -22.02
N SER A 149 10.39 -1.10 -23.32
CA SER A 149 9.86 -2.30 -23.95
C SER A 149 11.00 -2.99 -24.72
N PRO A 150 11.50 -4.14 -24.22
CA PRO A 150 11.03 -4.93 -23.07
C PRO A 150 11.34 -4.27 -21.71
N LYS A 151 10.58 -4.61 -20.65
CA LYS A 151 10.70 -4.03 -19.30
C LYS A 151 12.06 -4.31 -18.62
N THR A 152 12.76 -5.33 -19.09
CA THR A 152 14.10 -5.71 -18.62
C THR A 152 15.22 -4.78 -19.10
N ASP A 153 14.96 -3.95 -20.10
CA ASP A 153 15.90 -2.92 -20.52
C ASP A 153 15.85 -1.70 -19.58
N PRO A 154 16.93 -0.90 -19.50
CA PRO A 154 16.92 0.33 -18.72
C PRO A 154 15.79 1.27 -19.11
N GLY A 155 15.02 1.71 -18.10
CA GLY A 155 13.96 2.70 -18.26
C GLY A 155 14.49 4.13 -18.19
N LEU A 156 13.57 5.08 -18.09
CA LEU A 156 13.91 6.50 -17.99
C LEU A 156 12.89 7.29 -17.17
N VAL A 157 13.26 8.50 -16.77
CA VAL A 157 12.34 9.52 -16.27
C VAL A 157 12.16 10.59 -17.33
N ALA A 158 10.90 10.85 -17.71
CA ALA A 158 10.51 11.97 -18.58
C ALA A 158 10.15 13.18 -17.73
N PHE A 159 10.77 14.33 -18.00
CA PHE A 159 10.55 15.58 -17.29
C PHE A 159 9.78 16.59 -18.13
N TYR A 160 8.81 17.24 -17.50
CA TYR A 160 7.97 18.28 -18.11
C TYR A 160 7.96 19.54 -17.24
N ARG A 161 7.90 20.71 -17.90
CA ARG A 161 7.61 21.98 -17.25
C ARG A 161 6.11 22.24 -17.31
N LEU A 162 5.50 22.48 -16.16
CA LEU A 162 4.10 22.88 -16.05
C LEU A 162 3.98 24.42 -16.00
N ASP A 163 3.01 24.96 -16.70
CA ASP A 163 2.64 26.37 -16.56
C ASP A 163 1.52 26.58 -15.52
N THR A 164 1.16 27.82 -15.24
CA THR A 164 0.08 28.16 -14.30
C THR A 164 -1.31 27.72 -14.74
N GLN A 165 -1.46 27.24 -15.97
CA GLN A 165 -2.68 26.63 -16.48
C GLN A 165 -2.63 25.10 -16.41
N GLY A 166 -1.45 24.53 -16.08
CA GLY A 166 -1.20 23.09 -16.03
C GLY A 166 -0.90 22.48 -17.42
N ASN A 167 -0.51 23.31 -18.39
CA ASN A 167 -0.01 22.77 -19.64
C ASN A 167 1.41 22.26 -19.44
N ALA A 168 1.71 21.07 -19.96
CA ALA A 168 2.99 20.41 -19.82
C ALA A 168 3.83 20.60 -21.09
N SER A 169 5.07 21.06 -20.92
CA SER A 169 6.06 21.16 -22.00
C SER A 169 7.21 20.21 -21.70
N PHE A 170 7.49 19.28 -22.60
CA PHE A 170 8.59 18.32 -22.47
C PHE A 170 9.93 19.06 -22.33
N LEU A 171 10.72 18.67 -21.33
CA LEU A 171 12.05 19.26 -21.08
C LEU A 171 13.16 18.32 -21.56
N LYS A 172 13.18 17.11 -21.02
CA LYS A 172 14.22 16.11 -21.29
C LYS A 172 13.82 14.75 -20.72
N LYS A 173 14.59 13.74 -21.07
CA LYS A 173 14.58 12.40 -20.45
C LYS A 173 15.92 12.11 -19.79
N VAL A 174 15.91 11.30 -18.72
CA VAL A 174 17.12 10.84 -18.00
C VAL A 174 17.01 9.34 -17.81
N ASN A 175 18.01 8.59 -18.25
CA ASN A 175 18.04 7.14 -18.11
C ASN A 175 18.20 6.75 -16.64
N VAL A 176 17.52 5.65 -16.25
CA VAL A 176 17.55 5.04 -14.92
C VAL A 176 17.68 3.52 -15.02
N GLY A 177 17.46 2.74 -13.97
CA GLY A 177 17.49 1.29 -14.01
C GLY A 177 16.32 0.67 -14.77
N SER A 178 16.29 -0.66 -14.82
CA SER A 178 15.21 -1.43 -15.46
C SER A 178 13.95 -1.37 -14.62
N LEU A 179 12.80 -1.27 -15.28
CA LEU A 179 11.48 -1.15 -14.65
C LEU A 179 11.47 -0.08 -13.54
N PRO A 180 11.60 1.24 -13.88
CA PRO A 180 11.42 2.30 -12.91
C PRO A 180 9.94 2.32 -12.51
N ASP A 181 9.67 1.93 -11.27
CA ASP A 181 8.34 1.83 -10.72
C ASP A 181 7.99 3.10 -9.91
N GLY A 182 8.27 3.14 -8.62
CA GLY A 182 8.01 4.31 -7.79
C GLY A 182 9.02 5.44 -7.95
N LEU A 183 8.55 6.71 -7.93
CA LEU A 183 9.42 7.87 -7.87
C LEU A 183 8.91 8.95 -6.90
N LYS A 184 9.85 9.69 -6.29
CA LYS A 184 9.49 10.76 -5.35
C LYS A 184 10.50 11.90 -5.36
N PHE A 185 10.02 13.14 -5.44
CA PHE A 185 10.86 14.31 -5.17
C PHE A 185 11.16 14.46 -3.69
N SER A 186 12.37 14.90 -3.37
CA SER A 186 12.70 15.35 -2.02
C SER A 186 11.83 16.56 -1.63
N PRO A 187 11.48 16.71 -0.34
CA PRO A 187 10.65 17.84 0.13
C PRO A 187 11.17 19.22 -0.26
N ASP A 188 12.50 19.39 -0.39
CA ASP A 188 13.13 20.62 -0.86
C ASP A 188 13.19 20.75 -2.39
N GLY A 189 12.74 19.75 -3.13
CA GLY A 189 12.72 19.71 -4.60
C GLY A 189 14.11 19.59 -5.24
N SER A 190 15.17 19.32 -4.46
CA SER A 190 16.55 19.30 -4.95
C SER A 190 16.98 17.98 -5.58
N GLN A 191 16.22 16.90 -5.34
CA GLN A 191 16.50 15.55 -5.84
C GLN A 191 15.21 14.83 -6.18
N LEU A 192 15.27 13.94 -7.16
CA LEU A 192 14.26 12.91 -7.43
C LEU A 192 14.90 11.55 -7.16
N VAL A 193 14.21 10.70 -6.39
CA VAL A 193 14.62 9.31 -6.16
C VAL A 193 13.66 8.40 -6.93
N VAL A 194 14.21 7.40 -7.61
CA VAL A 194 13.46 6.43 -8.42
C VAL A 194 13.82 5.04 -7.95
N ALA A 195 12.83 4.26 -7.61
CA ALA A 195 12.94 2.83 -7.39
C ALA A 195 12.89 2.15 -8.76
N ASN A 196 13.90 1.35 -9.07
CA ASN A 196 13.94 0.56 -10.30
C ASN A 196 13.86 -0.90 -9.86
N GLU A 197 12.72 -1.50 -10.08
CA GLU A 197 12.39 -2.83 -9.57
C GLU A 197 13.36 -3.89 -10.12
N GLY A 198 13.64 -3.84 -11.44
CA GLY A 198 14.53 -4.81 -12.06
C GLY A 198 13.91 -6.20 -12.15
N GLU A 199 12.59 -6.28 -12.22
CA GLU A 199 11.84 -7.53 -12.28
C GLU A 199 12.28 -8.41 -13.46
N LEU A 200 12.27 -9.72 -13.26
CA LEU A 200 12.70 -10.68 -14.28
C LEU A 200 11.78 -10.68 -15.51
N SER A 201 12.32 -11.18 -16.63
CA SER A 201 11.57 -11.27 -17.88
C SER A 201 10.32 -12.15 -17.73
N ALA A 202 9.22 -11.76 -18.35
CA ALA A 202 8.00 -12.58 -18.45
C ALA A 202 8.27 -13.97 -19.10
N THR A 203 9.39 -14.12 -19.82
CA THR A 203 9.85 -15.35 -20.46
C THR A 203 11.14 -15.88 -19.85
N PHE A 204 11.43 -15.52 -18.59
CA PHE A 204 12.65 -15.88 -17.88
C PHE A 204 13.04 -17.36 -17.99
N ALA A 205 12.05 -18.26 -17.96
CA ALA A 205 12.29 -19.70 -18.12
C ALA A 205 12.99 -20.07 -19.46
N THR A 206 12.92 -19.20 -20.46
CA THR A 206 13.47 -19.39 -21.81
C THR A 206 14.67 -18.50 -22.09
N ASP A 207 14.64 -17.24 -21.66
CA ASP A 207 15.68 -16.25 -21.98
C ASP A 207 16.69 -16.02 -20.86
N GLY A 208 16.33 -16.35 -19.61
CA GLY A 208 17.18 -16.18 -18.44
C GLY A 208 17.50 -14.72 -18.12
N ILE A 209 16.74 -13.76 -18.67
CA ILE A 209 16.99 -12.32 -18.48
C ILE A 209 16.42 -11.88 -17.13
N ASP A 210 17.27 -11.31 -16.31
CA ASP A 210 17.02 -10.94 -14.93
C ASP A 210 17.89 -9.75 -14.52
N PRO A 211 17.38 -8.54 -14.68
CA PRO A 211 18.10 -7.33 -14.31
C PRO A 211 18.35 -7.26 -12.81
N VAL A 212 19.23 -6.35 -12.40
CA VAL A 212 19.40 -6.04 -10.98
C VAL A 212 18.45 -4.94 -10.56
N GLY A 213 17.85 -5.06 -9.38
CA GLY A 213 17.15 -3.97 -8.75
C GLY A 213 18.08 -2.83 -8.37
N SER A 214 17.62 -1.59 -8.45
CA SER A 214 18.47 -0.43 -8.19
C SER A 214 17.66 0.80 -7.76
N ILE A 215 18.36 1.81 -7.23
CA ILE A 215 17.77 3.10 -6.82
C ILE A 215 18.52 4.20 -7.57
N SER A 216 17.82 4.97 -8.38
CA SER A 216 18.39 6.09 -9.12
C SER A 216 18.08 7.42 -8.43
N ILE A 217 19.08 8.31 -8.35
CA ILE A 217 18.97 9.64 -7.76
C ILE A 217 19.32 10.66 -8.82
N ILE A 218 18.36 11.53 -9.16
CA ILE A 218 18.53 12.60 -10.15
C ILE A 218 18.55 13.93 -9.42
N ALA A 219 19.67 14.64 -9.45
CA ALA A 219 19.78 15.97 -8.86
C ALA A 219 18.95 17.00 -9.65
N VAL A 220 18.30 17.93 -8.95
CA VAL A 220 17.54 19.04 -9.54
C VAL A 220 18.12 20.35 -9.04
N LYS A 221 18.59 21.19 -9.96
CA LYS A 221 19.15 22.50 -9.63
C LYS A 221 18.39 23.59 -10.39
N GLN A 222 17.86 24.57 -9.66
CA GLN A 222 17.06 25.66 -10.22
C GLN A 222 15.91 25.15 -11.11
N GLY A 223 15.27 24.06 -10.68
CA GLY A 223 14.18 23.41 -11.40
C GLY A 223 14.60 22.67 -12.69
N MET A 224 15.89 22.42 -12.90
CA MET A 224 16.39 21.63 -14.03
C MET A 224 17.00 20.32 -13.54
N PRO A 225 16.52 19.18 -14.03
CA PRO A 225 17.11 17.87 -13.73
C PRO A 225 18.50 17.74 -14.34
N ALA A 226 19.39 17.03 -13.64
CA ALA A 226 20.70 16.64 -14.17
C ALA A 226 20.57 15.80 -15.45
N ASP A 227 21.65 15.68 -16.22
CA ASP A 227 21.66 14.88 -17.44
C ASP A 227 21.80 13.39 -17.17
N GLN A 228 22.28 13.02 -15.97
CA GLN A 228 22.50 11.65 -15.56
C GLN A 228 22.03 11.42 -14.13
N ALA A 229 21.51 10.22 -13.85
CA ALA A 229 21.25 9.74 -12.52
C ALA A 229 22.52 9.16 -11.87
N VAL A 230 22.58 9.21 -10.53
CA VAL A 230 23.44 8.34 -9.74
C VAL A 230 22.63 7.10 -9.40
N THR A 231 23.02 5.95 -9.93
CA THR A 231 22.32 4.69 -9.68
C THR A 231 23.09 3.84 -8.67
N LEU A 232 22.39 3.38 -7.65
CA LEU A 232 22.86 2.52 -6.58
C LEU A 232 22.20 1.16 -6.75
N ASP A 233 23.01 0.10 -6.90
CA ASP A 233 22.53 -1.28 -6.90
C ASP A 233 22.89 -2.00 -5.59
N PHE A 234 22.49 -3.26 -5.50
CA PHE A 234 22.72 -4.07 -4.31
C PHE A 234 23.89 -5.05 -4.46
N SER A 235 24.75 -4.90 -5.46
CA SER A 235 25.87 -5.83 -5.73
C SER A 235 26.86 -5.95 -4.58
N ASP A 236 27.04 -4.88 -3.79
CA ASP A 236 27.87 -4.89 -2.59
C ASP A 236 27.40 -5.92 -1.53
N PHE A 237 26.13 -6.32 -1.56
CA PHE A 237 25.54 -7.32 -0.66
C PHE A 237 25.58 -8.74 -1.23
N ASN A 238 26.01 -8.96 -2.46
CA ASN A 238 26.16 -10.29 -3.06
C ASN A 238 27.11 -11.16 -2.23
N ALA A 239 26.94 -12.47 -2.30
CA ALA A 239 27.79 -13.42 -1.61
C ALA A 239 29.28 -13.18 -1.92
N GLY A 240 30.09 -12.97 -0.90
CA GLY A 240 31.51 -12.66 -1.02
C GLY A 240 31.85 -11.23 -1.41
N ALA A 241 30.87 -10.36 -1.65
CA ALA A 241 31.08 -8.95 -1.90
C ALA A 241 31.39 -8.17 -0.60
N LYS A 242 31.78 -6.90 -0.76
CA LYS A 242 32.30 -6.02 0.30
C LYS A 242 31.39 -5.89 1.52
N ARG A 243 30.07 -5.88 1.32
CA ARG A 243 29.04 -5.71 2.35
C ARG A 243 28.16 -6.93 2.56
N SER A 244 28.58 -8.09 2.05
CA SER A 244 27.80 -9.34 2.15
C SER A 244 27.43 -9.73 3.58
N ILE A 245 28.29 -9.41 4.56
CA ILE A 245 28.04 -9.67 5.99
C ILE A 245 27.06 -8.67 6.62
N GLU A 246 26.75 -7.57 5.95
CA GLU A 246 25.81 -6.56 6.40
C GLU A 246 24.36 -6.86 5.96
N LEU A 247 24.18 -7.86 5.06
CA LEU A 247 22.84 -8.31 4.67
C LEU A 247 22.17 -8.99 5.87
N PRO A 248 21.08 -8.41 6.43
CA PRO A 248 20.40 -9.04 7.57
C PRO A 248 19.77 -10.38 7.16
N ALA A 249 19.98 -11.41 7.95
CA ALA A 249 19.42 -12.74 7.69
C ALA A 249 17.87 -12.81 7.62
N ALA A 250 17.21 -11.78 8.11
CA ALA A 250 15.75 -11.67 8.06
C ALA A 250 15.24 -10.91 6.83
N VAL A 251 16.11 -10.36 5.98
CA VAL A 251 15.76 -9.93 4.63
C VAL A 251 15.56 -11.19 3.79
N ARG A 252 14.40 -11.32 3.17
CA ARG A 252 14.09 -12.51 2.37
C ARG A 252 14.84 -12.44 1.05
N ILE A 253 15.66 -13.46 0.79
CA ILE A 253 16.22 -13.75 -0.52
C ILE A 253 15.49 -15.00 -1.00
N GLY A 254 14.51 -14.82 -1.87
CA GLY A 254 13.52 -15.84 -2.20
C GLY A 254 13.85 -16.64 -3.45
N ARG A 255 14.52 -16.02 -4.42
CA ARG A 255 14.71 -16.60 -5.73
C ARG A 255 15.95 -17.50 -5.81
N ILE A 256 15.73 -18.77 -6.13
CA ILE A 256 16.81 -19.74 -6.25
C ILE A 256 17.70 -19.41 -7.46
N GLY A 257 19.00 -19.25 -7.22
CA GLY A 257 19.99 -18.99 -8.25
C GLY A 257 20.21 -17.52 -8.59
N ALA A 258 19.39 -16.60 -8.04
CA ALA A 258 19.65 -15.17 -8.16
C ALA A 258 20.82 -14.71 -7.30
N SER A 259 21.51 -13.68 -7.73
CA SER A 259 22.33 -12.87 -6.83
C SER A 259 21.43 -12.02 -5.92
N VAL A 260 21.97 -11.50 -4.82
CA VAL A 260 21.22 -10.59 -3.93
C VAL A 260 20.74 -9.35 -4.70
N ALA A 261 21.57 -8.81 -5.59
CA ALA A 261 21.21 -7.63 -6.39
C ALA A 261 20.09 -7.89 -7.40
N GLN A 262 19.92 -9.13 -7.86
CA GLN A 262 18.82 -9.52 -8.74
C GLN A 262 17.54 -9.86 -7.99
N ASP A 263 17.64 -10.26 -6.71
CA ASP A 263 16.49 -10.64 -5.90
C ASP A 263 15.89 -9.45 -5.12
N LEU A 264 16.67 -8.37 -4.91
CA LEU A 264 16.18 -7.17 -4.24
C LEU A 264 15.51 -6.24 -5.25
N GLU A 265 14.18 -6.15 -5.17
CA GLU A 265 13.29 -5.42 -6.09
C GLU A 265 12.73 -4.17 -5.40
N PRO A 266 13.27 -2.95 -5.70
CA PRO A 266 12.76 -1.68 -5.18
C PRO A 266 11.46 -1.26 -5.85
N GLU A 267 10.45 -0.82 -5.05
CA GLU A 267 9.15 -0.41 -5.55
C GLU A 267 8.79 1.04 -5.16
N TYR A 268 8.41 1.27 -3.92
CA TYR A 268 7.92 2.57 -3.47
C TYR A 268 8.98 3.39 -2.75
N VAL A 269 8.84 4.72 -2.81
CA VAL A 269 9.82 5.67 -2.23
C VAL A 269 9.15 6.67 -1.32
N SER A 270 9.70 6.86 -0.13
CA SER A 270 9.40 8.02 0.72
C SER A 270 10.68 8.70 1.21
N ILE A 271 10.66 10.02 1.33
CA ILE A 271 11.86 10.81 1.67
C ILE A 271 11.65 11.55 2.98
N SER A 272 12.71 11.56 3.82
CA SER A 272 12.72 12.25 5.09
C SER A 272 12.41 13.76 4.94
N ALA A 273 11.73 14.33 5.93
CA ALA A 273 11.33 15.75 5.91
C ALA A 273 12.50 16.74 5.75
N ASP A 274 13.72 16.34 6.09
CA ASP A 274 14.95 17.13 5.91
C ASP A 274 15.70 16.82 4.60
N SER A 275 15.07 16.05 3.70
CA SER A 275 15.62 15.64 2.40
C SER A 275 16.96 14.90 2.48
N SER A 276 17.28 14.29 3.64
CA SER A 276 18.59 13.67 3.86
C SER A 276 18.62 12.17 3.57
N ARG A 277 17.47 11.50 3.63
CA ARG A 277 17.33 10.06 3.44
C ARG A 277 16.11 9.71 2.62
N ALA A 278 16.23 8.67 1.81
CA ALA A 278 15.09 7.96 1.25
C ALA A 278 14.92 6.60 1.94
N TYR A 279 13.68 6.17 2.02
CA TYR A 279 13.24 4.85 2.47
C TYR A 279 12.52 4.22 1.28
N VAL A 280 13.05 3.10 0.80
CA VAL A 280 12.59 2.42 -0.42
C VAL A 280 12.14 1.02 -0.04
N THR A 281 10.90 0.67 -0.32
CA THR A 281 10.37 -0.66 -0.07
C THR A 281 11.00 -1.68 -1.03
N LEU A 282 11.19 -2.88 -0.51
CA LEU A 282 11.64 -4.09 -1.21
C LEU A 282 10.60 -5.15 -0.82
N GLN A 283 9.48 -5.15 -1.55
CA GLN A 283 8.25 -5.83 -1.10
C GLN A 283 8.46 -7.33 -0.93
N GLU A 284 8.88 -8.03 -1.99
CA GLU A 284 9.09 -9.49 -1.97
C GLU A 284 10.19 -9.90 -1.00
N ASN A 285 11.11 -8.99 -0.70
CA ASN A 285 12.20 -9.23 0.23
C ASN A 285 11.83 -8.92 1.68
N ASN A 286 10.60 -8.43 1.92
CA ASN A 286 10.12 -8.06 3.25
C ASN A 286 11.06 -7.09 3.97
N ALA A 287 11.48 -6.04 3.26
CA ALA A 287 12.52 -5.12 3.72
C ALA A 287 12.28 -3.67 3.27
N VAL A 288 13.04 -2.75 3.87
CA VAL A 288 13.15 -1.35 3.43
C VAL A 288 14.64 -1.00 3.30
N ALA A 289 15.05 -0.48 2.14
CA ALA A 289 16.37 0.10 1.96
C ALA A 289 16.41 1.55 2.46
N VAL A 290 17.41 1.89 3.28
CA VAL A 290 17.66 3.27 3.73
C VAL A 290 18.81 3.84 2.93
N VAL A 291 18.55 4.92 2.21
CA VAL A 291 19.49 5.56 1.29
C VAL A 291 19.88 6.94 1.81
N ASN A 292 21.17 7.22 1.89
CA ASN A 292 21.69 8.57 2.18
C ASN A 292 21.65 9.41 0.90
N LEU A 293 20.94 10.53 0.94
CA LEU A 293 20.80 11.42 -0.22
C LEU A 293 21.87 12.51 -0.28
N ARG A 294 22.54 12.83 0.85
CA ARG A 294 23.63 13.83 0.89
C ARG A 294 24.93 13.30 0.32
N GLN A 295 25.17 12.02 0.57
CA GLN A 295 26.27 11.25 -0.02
C GLN A 295 25.66 9.95 -0.54
N PRO A 296 25.27 9.88 -1.82
CA PRO A 296 24.48 8.79 -2.34
C PRO A 296 25.08 7.40 -2.09
N HIS A 297 24.48 6.63 -1.19
CA HIS A 297 24.77 5.22 -0.94
C HIS A 297 23.63 4.56 -0.14
N ILE A 298 23.50 3.26 -0.24
CA ILE A 298 22.59 2.47 0.60
C ILE A 298 23.22 2.39 2.00
N GLU A 299 22.63 3.05 3.00
CA GLU A 299 23.13 3.02 4.39
C GLU A 299 22.98 1.61 4.98
N ARG A 300 21.79 1.01 4.82
CA ARG A 300 21.46 -0.31 5.39
C ARG A 300 20.15 -0.83 4.81
N LEU A 301 19.91 -2.12 5.00
CA LEU A 301 18.64 -2.81 4.76
C LEU A 301 17.94 -3.08 6.10
N LEU A 302 16.66 -2.76 6.20
CA LEU A 302 15.83 -2.98 7.39
C LEU A 302 14.86 -4.12 7.09
N PRO A 303 15.01 -5.30 7.73
CA PRO A 303 13.98 -6.34 7.63
C PRO A 303 12.74 -5.90 8.38
N MET A 304 11.56 -6.10 7.80
CA MET A 304 10.30 -5.66 8.40
C MET A 304 9.75 -6.64 9.46
N GLY A 305 10.26 -7.87 9.49
CA GLY A 305 9.85 -8.86 10.48
C GLY A 305 8.66 -9.70 10.04
N ILE A 306 8.06 -10.39 10.98
CA ILE A 306 6.95 -11.31 10.73
C ILE A 306 5.80 -11.09 11.72
N LYS A 307 4.58 -11.31 11.27
CA LYS A 307 3.34 -11.24 12.03
C LYS A 307 2.92 -12.64 12.48
N ASP A 308 2.77 -12.86 13.78
CA ASP A 308 2.33 -14.13 14.34
C ASP A 308 0.80 -14.23 14.34
N HIS A 309 0.24 -15.04 13.47
CA HIS A 309 -1.21 -15.31 13.37
C HIS A 309 -1.74 -16.30 14.44
N GLY A 310 -0.89 -16.84 15.29
CA GLY A 310 -1.29 -17.55 16.51
C GLY A 310 -1.88 -16.61 17.58
N LEU A 311 -1.58 -15.31 17.50
CA LEU A 311 -2.09 -14.32 18.43
C LEU A 311 -3.49 -13.85 18.03
N ALA A 312 -4.43 -13.78 18.98
CA ALA A 312 -5.81 -13.38 18.73
C ALA A 312 -5.96 -11.98 18.07
N ARG A 313 -5.05 -11.05 18.37
CA ARG A 313 -5.04 -9.72 17.74
C ARG A 313 -4.66 -9.77 16.25
N ASN A 314 -4.04 -10.84 15.79
CA ASN A 314 -3.55 -11.06 14.44
C ASN A 314 -4.35 -12.16 13.71
N ALA A 315 -5.53 -12.52 14.22
CA ALA A 315 -6.43 -13.46 13.56
C ALA A 315 -6.73 -13.00 12.12
N LEU A 316 -6.88 -13.94 11.19
CA LEU A 316 -7.15 -13.65 9.78
C LEU A 316 -8.30 -14.51 9.26
N ALA A 317 -8.95 -14.05 8.18
CA ALA A 317 -9.86 -14.86 7.40
C ALA A 317 -9.05 -15.60 6.32
N ALA A 318 -8.84 -16.89 6.50
CA ALA A 318 -7.89 -17.68 5.69
C ALA A 318 -8.55 -18.44 4.53
N SER A 319 -9.87 -18.41 4.40
CA SER A 319 -10.60 -19.25 3.42
C SER A 319 -11.78 -18.53 2.78
N ASP A 320 -11.87 -18.64 1.48
CA ASP A 320 -13.02 -18.24 0.65
C ASP A 320 -14.18 -19.26 0.68
N GLN A 321 -14.00 -20.41 1.33
CA GLN A 321 -14.94 -21.52 1.38
C GLN A 321 -15.72 -21.64 2.70
N VAL A 322 -15.73 -20.57 3.51
CA VAL A 322 -16.41 -20.55 4.81
C VAL A 322 -17.75 -19.83 4.72
N GLU A 323 -18.78 -20.39 5.37
CA GLU A 323 -20.09 -19.75 5.52
C GLU A 323 -20.46 -19.60 7.02
N PRO A 324 -20.81 -18.41 7.50
CA PRO A 324 -20.71 -17.13 6.80
C PRO A 324 -19.25 -16.79 6.46
N PRO A 325 -19.02 -16.00 5.40
CA PRO A 325 -17.67 -15.60 5.02
C PRO A 325 -17.01 -14.74 6.11
N PHE A 326 -15.67 -14.58 6.02
CA PHE A 326 -14.89 -13.67 6.88
C PHE A 326 -14.83 -14.07 8.36
N GLN A 327 -14.62 -15.35 8.62
CA GLN A 327 -14.35 -15.82 9.99
C GLN A 327 -12.88 -15.61 10.32
N LEU A 328 -12.61 -14.64 11.19
CA LEU A 328 -11.25 -14.40 11.69
C LEU A 328 -10.89 -15.46 12.72
N LYS A 329 -9.85 -16.24 12.44
CA LYS A 329 -9.30 -17.29 13.30
C LYS A 329 -7.82 -17.08 13.54
N SER A 330 -7.32 -17.56 14.67
CA SER A 330 -5.89 -17.66 14.96
C SER A 330 -5.40 -19.07 14.64
N TYR A 331 -4.19 -19.15 14.06
CA TYR A 331 -3.59 -20.41 13.67
C TYR A 331 -2.15 -20.47 14.18
N ASN A 332 -1.87 -21.46 15.04
CA ASN A 332 -0.51 -21.70 15.53
C ASN A 332 0.42 -22.06 14.34
N GLN A 333 1.68 -21.66 14.44
CA GLN A 333 2.70 -21.88 13.40
C GLN A 333 2.37 -21.24 12.03
N LEU A 334 1.44 -20.29 11.97
CA LEU A 334 1.17 -19.48 10.80
C LEU A 334 1.68 -18.06 11.01
N PHE A 335 2.53 -17.60 10.11
CA PHE A 335 3.17 -16.29 10.14
C PHE A 335 2.92 -15.53 8.83
N GLY A 336 2.77 -14.21 8.90
CA GLY A 336 2.74 -13.32 7.73
C GLY A 336 4.07 -12.57 7.61
N LEU A 337 4.70 -12.56 6.45
CA LEU A 337 5.72 -11.57 6.16
C LEU A 337 5.01 -10.24 5.94
N TYR A 338 5.54 -9.12 6.50
CA TYR A 338 4.86 -7.83 6.30
C TYR A 338 4.84 -7.42 4.84
N MET A 339 5.96 -7.53 4.14
CA MET A 339 6.11 -7.27 2.70
C MET A 339 5.46 -5.93 2.31
N PRO A 340 6.09 -4.81 2.74
CA PRO A 340 5.52 -3.49 2.53
C PRO A 340 5.58 -3.08 1.06
N ASP A 341 4.47 -2.59 0.55
CA ASP A 341 4.38 -1.87 -0.70
C ASP A 341 4.48 -0.35 -0.44
N GLY A 342 3.36 0.34 -0.27
CA GLY A 342 3.34 1.78 -0.02
C GLY A 342 4.03 2.19 1.30
N ILE A 343 4.79 3.28 1.25
CA ILE A 343 5.51 3.84 2.39
C ILE A 343 5.36 5.37 2.47
N ALA A 344 5.16 5.91 3.68
CA ALA A 344 5.14 7.36 3.91
C ALA A 344 5.92 7.74 5.17
N THR A 345 6.78 8.76 5.08
CA THR A 345 7.52 9.33 6.21
C THR A 345 6.72 10.45 6.88
N PHE A 346 6.87 10.59 8.19
CA PHE A 346 6.28 11.69 8.96
C PHE A 346 7.04 11.96 10.25
N ARG A 347 6.85 13.15 10.83
CA ARG A 347 7.54 13.55 12.08
C ARG A 347 6.56 13.86 13.19
N VAL A 348 6.88 13.37 14.39
CA VAL A 348 6.15 13.69 15.63
C VAL A 348 7.14 14.04 16.70
N ASN A 349 7.01 15.21 17.32
CA ASN A 349 7.85 15.69 18.41
C ASN A 349 9.36 15.57 18.11
N GLY A 350 9.76 15.93 16.89
CA GLY A 350 11.16 15.90 16.45
C GLY A 350 11.69 14.53 16.04
N SER A 351 10.98 13.45 16.32
CA SER A 351 11.31 12.09 15.86
C SER A 351 10.67 11.81 14.50
N GLU A 352 11.41 11.13 13.64
CA GLU A 352 10.94 10.69 12.34
C GLU A 352 10.49 9.24 12.39
N TYR A 353 9.38 8.97 11.70
CA TYR A 353 8.76 7.67 11.55
C TYR A 353 8.47 7.42 10.07
N PHE A 354 8.32 6.16 9.70
CA PHE A 354 7.65 5.77 8.48
C PHE A 354 6.51 4.80 8.79
N ILE A 355 5.47 4.88 7.99
CA ILE A 355 4.34 3.97 7.97
C ILE A 355 4.38 3.18 6.67
N THR A 356 4.06 1.88 6.74
CA THR A 356 3.99 0.97 5.60
C THR A 356 2.62 0.34 5.48
N ALA A 357 2.13 0.23 4.27
CA ALA A 357 1.03 -0.64 3.89
C ALA A 357 1.61 -2.03 3.59
N ASN A 358 1.11 -3.07 4.26
CA ASN A 358 1.74 -4.40 4.26
C ASN A 358 0.89 -5.35 3.41
N GLU A 359 0.98 -5.20 2.11
CA GLU A 359 0.19 -5.92 1.11
C GLU A 359 0.71 -7.34 0.88
N GLY A 360 1.96 -7.42 0.40
CA GLY A 360 2.66 -8.64 0.03
C GLY A 360 2.46 -9.05 -1.42
N ASP A 361 3.52 -9.57 -2.04
CA ASP A 361 3.44 -10.14 -3.38
C ASP A 361 4.34 -11.37 -3.57
N ASP A 362 4.23 -12.02 -4.74
CA ASP A 362 5.05 -13.17 -5.16
C ASP A 362 5.42 -13.05 -6.64
N ARG A 363 6.41 -13.84 -7.04
CA ARG A 363 6.96 -13.87 -8.41
C ARG A 363 6.40 -15.00 -9.27
N ASP A 364 5.28 -15.62 -8.86
CA ASP A 364 4.76 -16.86 -9.51
C ASP A 364 4.31 -16.63 -10.95
N ASP A 365 4.02 -15.40 -11.35
CA ASP A 365 3.67 -15.06 -12.73
C ASP A 365 4.88 -15.20 -13.68
N PHE A 366 6.07 -14.92 -13.20
CA PHE A 366 7.30 -14.88 -14.01
C PHE A 366 8.28 -16.02 -13.68
N GLN A 367 8.31 -16.49 -12.43
CA GLN A 367 9.24 -17.53 -11.96
C GLN A 367 8.62 -18.94 -12.06
N LYS A 368 9.39 -19.90 -12.60
CA LYS A 368 8.99 -21.32 -12.60
C LYS A 368 10.18 -22.20 -12.16
N PRO A 369 10.02 -23.11 -11.18
CA PRO A 369 8.78 -23.31 -10.40
C PRO A 369 8.48 -22.09 -9.54
N GLY A 370 7.18 -21.86 -9.28
CA GLY A 370 6.71 -20.78 -8.40
C GLY A 370 7.19 -20.95 -6.96
N GLU A 371 7.17 -19.85 -6.22
CA GLU A 371 7.63 -19.80 -4.83
C GLU A 371 6.48 -19.98 -3.82
N THR A 372 5.23 -20.13 -4.28
CA THR A 372 4.06 -20.35 -3.43
C THR A 372 3.42 -21.71 -3.65
N ALA A 373 2.62 -22.14 -2.69
CA ALA A 373 1.80 -23.34 -2.78
C ALA A 373 0.59 -23.26 -1.82
N ARG A 374 -0.48 -23.96 -2.17
CA ARG A 374 -1.62 -24.16 -1.30
C ARG A 374 -1.28 -25.10 -0.14
N VAL A 375 -1.66 -24.74 1.09
CA VAL A 375 -1.35 -25.53 2.31
C VAL A 375 -1.79 -26.99 2.18
N ARG A 376 -2.91 -27.28 1.52
CA ARG A 376 -3.39 -28.66 1.29
C ARG A 376 -2.41 -29.55 0.51
N ASN A 377 -1.47 -28.95 -0.22
CA ASN A 377 -0.48 -29.67 -1.04
C ASN A 377 0.85 -29.85 -0.32
N LEU A 378 0.99 -29.38 0.93
CA LEU A 378 2.24 -29.39 1.68
C LEU A 378 2.32 -30.60 2.62
N ALA A 379 3.52 -31.14 2.81
CA ALA A 379 3.79 -32.13 3.84
C ALA A 379 4.04 -31.41 5.18
N LEU A 380 3.04 -31.33 6.05
CA LEU A 380 3.15 -30.69 7.35
C LEU A 380 3.84 -31.62 8.37
N ASP A 381 4.69 -31.05 9.22
CA ASP A 381 5.31 -31.77 10.34
C ASP A 381 4.26 -32.11 11.40
N ALA A 382 4.13 -33.38 11.80
CA ALA A 382 3.10 -33.84 12.71
C ALA A 382 3.27 -33.33 14.15
N ALA A 383 4.49 -32.93 14.55
CA ALA A 383 4.72 -32.36 15.87
C ALA A 383 4.31 -30.88 15.92
N ALA A 384 4.57 -30.15 14.83
CA ALA A 384 4.19 -28.74 14.69
C ALA A 384 2.69 -28.57 14.39
N PHE A 385 2.10 -29.51 13.64
CA PHE A 385 0.70 -29.52 13.21
C PHE A 385 0.02 -30.86 13.55
N PRO A 386 -0.31 -31.13 14.82
CA PRO A 386 -0.93 -32.39 15.21
C PRO A 386 -2.29 -32.63 14.53
N ASP A 387 -2.99 -31.56 14.14
CA ASP A 387 -4.28 -31.60 13.46
C ASP A 387 -4.15 -31.31 11.95
N ALA A 388 -3.02 -31.67 11.32
CA ALA A 388 -2.69 -31.34 9.93
C ALA A 388 -3.85 -31.62 8.96
N ALA A 389 -4.50 -32.79 9.05
CA ALA A 389 -5.60 -33.16 8.16
C ALA A 389 -6.81 -32.21 8.26
N ALA A 390 -7.13 -31.74 9.46
CA ALA A 390 -8.19 -30.75 9.67
C ALA A 390 -7.79 -29.37 9.15
N LEU A 391 -6.55 -28.93 9.43
CA LEU A 391 -6.02 -27.64 8.95
C LEU A 391 -5.93 -27.58 7.43
N GLN A 392 -5.65 -28.69 6.76
CA GLN A 392 -5.57 -28.79 5.30
C GLN A 392 -6.94 -28.88 4.59
N ALA A 393 -8.05 -28.88 5.35
CA ALA A 393 -9.38 -28.75 4.77
C ALA A 393 -9.59 -27.37 4.09
N ASN A 394 -10.36 -27.33 3.01
CA ASN A 394 -10.56 -26.10 2.23
C ASN A 394 -11.21 -24.96 3.02
N HIS A 395 -12.02 -25.28 4.03
CA HIS A 395 -12.67 -24.30 4.90
C HIS A 395 -11.78 -23.83 6.08
N GLU A 396 -10.58 -24.36 6.19
CA GLU A 396 -9.54 -23.91 7.12
C GLU A 396 -8.37 -23.30 6.32
N LEU A 397 -7.16 -23.84 6.46
CA LEU A 397 -5.98 -23.33 5.75
C LEU A 397 -5.74 -23.96 4.37
N GLY A 398 -6.47 -25.02 3.99
CA GLY A 398 -6.14 -25.85 2.83
C GLY A 398 -5.99 -25.07 1.51
N ARG A 399 -6.75 -24.00 1.34
CA ARG A 399 -6.66 -23.14 0.16
C ARG A 399 -5.69 -21.98 0.31
N LEU A 400 -5.27 -21.66 1.53
CA LEU A 400 -4.37 -20.53 1.79
C LEU A 400 -3.06 -20.70 1.04
N ASN A 401 -2.63 -19.63 0.37
CA ASN A 401 -1.35 -19.57 -0.33
C ASN A 401 -0.23 -19.22 0.65
N VAL A 402 0.86 -19.95 0.61
CA VAL A 402 2.02 -19.77 1.49
C VAL A 402 3.31 -19.96 0.70
N PHE A 403 4.40 -19.36 1.14
CA PHE A 403 5.71 -19.60 0.58
C PHE A 403 6.12 -21.06 0.73
N ASN A 404 6.44 -21.72 -0.38
CA ASN A 404 6.93 -23.10 -0.40
C ASN A 404 8.45 -23.18 -0.17
N THR A 405 9.13 -22.05 -0.13
CA THR A 405 10.59 -21.91 0.05
C THR A 405 11.00 -21.74 1.51
N MET A 406 10.04 -21.55 2.44
CA MET A 406 10.30 -21.23 3.86
C MET A 406 9.63 -22.22 4.80
N GLY A 407 10.13 -22.30 6.04
CA GLY A 407 9.47 -23.00 7.16
C GLY A 407 9.62 -24.51 7.17
N ARG A 408 10.53 -25.10 6.37
CA ARG A 408 10.80 -26.55 6.33
C ARG A 408 11.80 -26.96 7.41
N ASN A 409 11.59 -28.14 7.97
CA ASN A 409 12.57 -28.85 8.79
C ASN A 409 13.59 -29.61 7.91
N SER A 410 14.53 -30.30 8.55
CA SER A 410 15.58 -31.08 7.87
C SER A 410 15.05 -32.28 7.06
N GLN A 411 13.83 -32.73 7.31
CA GLN A 411 13.14 -33.80 6.56
C GLN A 411 12.32 -33.25 5.39
N GLY A 412 12.33 -31.92 5.17
CA GLY A 412 11.56 -31.26 4.11
C GLY A 412 10.09 -31.02 4.42
N GLN A 413 9.63 -31.35 5.66
CA GLN A 413 8.28 -31.11 6.12
C GLN A 413 8.17 -29.67 6.67
N TYR A 414 7.00 -29.06 6.56
CA TYR A 414 6.76 -27.70 7.07
C TYR A 414 6.45 -27.73 8.55
N GLU A 415 7.29 -27.08 9.36
CA GLU A 415 7.06 -26.82 10.79
C GLU A 415 6.52 -25.41 11.05
N LYS A 416 6.56 -24.54 10.02
CA LYS A 416 5.97 -23.18 10.01
C LYS A 416 5.42 -22.89 8.64
N LEU A 417 4.32 -22.14 8.60
CA LEU A 417 3.72 -21.63 7.37
C LEU A 417 3.92 -20.12 7.29
N HIS A 418 4.28 -19.61 6.12
CA HIS A 418 4.51 -18.19 5.90
C HIS A 418 3.62 -17.69 4.75
N ILE A 419 2.69 -16.77 5.05
CA ILE A 419 1.84 -16.13 4.05
C ILE A 419 2.47 -14.86 3.51
N LEU A 420 1.99 -14.43 2.35
CA LEU A 420 2.28 -13.18 1.70
C LEU A 420 1.53 -12.04 2.40
N GLY A 421 2.27 -10.98 2.72
CA GLY A 421 1.72 -9.77 3.30
C GLY A 421 1.27 -9.87 4.76
N GLY A 422 1.24 -8.70 5.40
CA GLY A 422 0.74 -8.54 6.76
C GLY A 422 -0.76 -8.33 6.85
N ARG A 423 -1.44 -8.00 5.75
CA ARG A 423 -2.85 -7.58 5.70
C ARG A 423 -3.14 -6.45 6.68
N SER A 424 -2.18 -5.54 6.86
CA SER A 424 -2.14 -4.56 7.93
C SER A 424 -1.32 -3.34 7.52
N PHE A 425 -1.23 -2.35 8.40
CA PHE A 425 -0.19 -1.34 8.30
C PHE A 425 0.70 -1.35 9.54
N SER A 426 1.94 -0.93 9.37
CA SER A 426 2.92 -0.83 10.46
C SER A 426 3.52 0.57 10.54
N ILE A 427 3.90 1.01 11.76
CA ILE A 427 4.67 2.23 11.96
C ILE A 427 6.02 1.87 12.57
N HIS A 428 7.08 2.44 12.01
CA HIS A 428 8.45 2.21 12.41
C HIS A 428 9.15 3.51 12.79
N ASN A 429 10.03 3.45 13.79
CA ASN A 429 10.94 4.56 14.05
C ASN A 429 12.02 4.59 12.95
N ALA A 430 12.06 5.66 12.17
CA ALA A 430 12.92 5.76 10.99
C ALA A 430 14.42 5.66 11.29
N ARG A 431 14.86 6.12 12.49
CA ARG A 431 16.26 6.06 12.90
C ARG A 431 16.70 4.64 13.27
N THR A 432 15.86 3.88 13.96
CA THR A 432 16.23 2.56 14.49
C THR A 432 15.73 1.40 13.64
N GLY A 433 14.69 1.59 12.81
CA GLY A 433 13.94 0.55 12.12
C GLY A 433 12.94 -0.18 13.03
N ALA A 434 12.90 0.12 14.33
CA ALA A 434 12.03 -0.59 15.27
C ALA A 434 10.55 -0.33 14.96
N GLN A 435 9.76 -1.39 14.84
CA GLN A 435 8.30 -1.32 14.76
C GLN A 435 7.74 -0.79 16.09
N VAL A 436 6.97 0.29 16.03
CA VAL A 436 6.35 0.92 17.21
C VAL A 436 4.84 0.71 17.26
N TYR A 437 4.25 0.30 16.15
CA TYR A 437 2.84 -0.07 16.03
C TYR A 437 2.61 -1.05 14.88
N GLU A 438 1.59 -1.89 15.04
CA GLU A 438 1.08 -2.82 14.05
C GLU A 438 -0.44 -2.95 14.23
N SER A 439 -1.21 -2.84 13.14
CA SER A 439 -2.68 -2.75 13.19
C SER A 439 -3.40 -4.07 13.44
N GLY A 440 -2.71 -5.20 13.45
CA GLY A 440 -3.30 -6.52 13.68
C GLY A 440 -4.31 -6.91 12.60
N SER A 441 -5.47 -7.39 13.04
CA SER A 441 -6.60 -7.73 12.15
C SER A 441 -7.55 -6.56 11.91
N GLU A 442 -7.16 -5.32 12.23
CA GLU A 442 -8.12 -4.21 12.24
C GLU A 442 -8.63 -3.88 10.85
N LEU A 443 -7.76 -3.88 9.84
CA LEU A 443 -8.16 -3.60 8.45
C LEU A 443 -9.12 -4.67 7.91
N GLU A 444 -8.87 -5.95 8.18
CA GLU A 444 -9.80 -7.02 7.83
C GLU A 444 -11.16 -6.86 8.54
N ARG A 445 -11.15 -6.55 9.85
CA ARG A 445 -12.40 -6.32 10.61
C ARG A 445 -13.20 -5.14 10.07
N LEU A 446 -12.53 -4.05 9.73
CA LEU A 446 -13.16 -2.87 9.13
C LEU A 446 -13.73 -3.21 7.76
N ALA A 447 -12.95 -3.81 6.87
CA ALA A 447 -13.41 -4.20 5.55
C ALA A 447 -14.64 -5.10 5.64
N TYR A 448 -14.56 -6.20 6.37
CA TYR A 448 -15.65 -7.18 6.42
C TYR A 448 -16.91 -6.68 7.15
N SER A 449 -16.79 -5.70 8.04
CA SER A 449 -17.94 -5.11 8.74
C SER A 449 -18.60 -3.95 8.01
N ARG A 450 -17.96 -3.40 6.97
CA ARG A 450 -18.40 -2.15 6.30
C ARG A 450 -18.72 -2.32 4.83
N LEU A 451 -18.16 -3.35 4.18
CA LEU A 451 -18.46 -3.65 2.79
C LEU A 451 -19.90 -4.12 2.63
N ASP A 452 -20.55 -3.70 1.57
CA ASP A 452 -21.85 -4.20 1.17
C ASP A 452 -21.79 -5.70 0.84
N ALA A 453 -22.91 -6.41 1.00
CA ALA A 453 -22.98 -7.86 0.77
C ALA A 453 -22.62 -8.25 -0.67
N SER A 454 -22.90 -7.39 -1.65
CA SER A 454 -22.54 -7.58 -3.05
C SER A 454 -21.02 -7.58 -3.27
N LEU A 455 -20.31 -6.66 -2.61
CA LEU A 455 -18.83 -6.60 -2.62
C LEU A 455 -18.22 -7.76 -1.83
N LEU A 456 -18.74 -8.04 -0.64
CA LEU A 456 -18.26 -9.13 0.21
C LEU A 456 -18.34 -10.50 -0.48
N GLY A 457 -19.40 -10.75 -1.26
CA GLY A 457 -19.60 -12.01 -1.98
C GLY A 457 -18.77 -12.14 -3.26
N HIS A 458 -18.14 -11.05 -3.72
CA HIS A 458 -17.45 -11.04 -5.00
C HIS A 458 -16.07 -11.72 -4.95
N ALA A 459 -15.66 -12.33 -6.07
CA ALA A 459 -14.39 -13.03 -6.19
C ALA A 459 -13.17 -12.13 -5.91
N GLN A 460 -13.23 -10.83 -6.24
CA GLN A 460 -12.18 -9.85 -5.97
C GLN A 460 -12.01 -9.51 -4.47
N VAL A 461 -12.99 -9.81 -3.63
CA VAL A 461 -12.91 -9.62 -2.19
C VAL A 461 -12.86 -10.98 -1.48
N LYS A 462 -13.92 -11.79 -1.63
CA LYS A 462 -14.00 -13.12 -1.00
C LYS A 462 -12.89 -14.06 -1.51
N GLY A 463 -12.63 -14.07 -2.81
CA GLY A 463 -11.60 -14.90 -3.43
C GLY A 463 -10.17 -14.54 -3.05
N ARG A 464 -9.94 -13.38 -2.42
CA ARG A 464 -8.60 -12.97 -1.93
C ARG A 464 -8.31 -13.43 -0.51
N LEU A 465 -9.30 -13.98 0.21
CA LEU A 465 -9.12 -14.46 1.59
C LEU A 465 -8.09 -15.57 1.69
N ASP A 466 -8.01 -16.42 0.68
CA ASP A 466 -7.04 -17.52 0.60
C ASP A 466 -5.68 -17.08 -0.01
N ASN A 467 -5.46 -15.77 -0.13
CA ASN A 467 -4.21 -15.17 -0.60
C ASN A 467 -3.82 -13.96 0.26
N LYS A 468 -4.02 -12.72 -0.19
CA LYS A 468 -3.52 -11.49 0.45
C LYS A 468 -4.60 -10.70 1.23
N GLY A 469 -5.88 -11.10 1.19
CA GLY A 469 -6.97 -10.48 1.94
C GLY A 469 -7.42 -9.12 1.37
N PRO A 470 -7.56 -8.04 2.19
CA PRO A 470 -8.04 -6.73 1.75
C PRO A 470 -7.00 -5.93 0.95
N GLU A 471 -5.76 -6.35 0.92
CA GLU A 471 -4.62 -5.77 0.21
C GLU A 471 -4.43 -4.28 0.52
N PRO A 472 -3.86 -3.95 1.70
CA PRO A 472 -3.42 -2.58 1.98
C PRO A 472 -2.16 -2.28 1.18
N GLU A 473 -2.29 -1.45 0.16
CA GLU A 473 -1.30 -1.20 -0.88
C GLU A 473 -0.66 0.17 -0.70
N SER A 474 -1.42 1.24 -0.66
CA SER A 474 -0.92 2.59 -0.60
C SER A 474 -1.11 3.27 0.75
N VAL A 475 -0.23 4.22 1.08
CA VAL A 475 -0.36 5.05 2.27
C VAL A 475 0.23 6.45 2.06
N VAL A 476 -0.51 7.47 2.51
CA VAL A 476 0.02 8.84 2.64
C VAL A 476 -0.28 9.41 4.02
N VAL A 477 0.56 10.33 4.47
CA VAL A 477 0.35 11.04 5.74
C VAL A 477 0.21 12.53 5.48
N GLY A 478 -0.81 13.15 6.09
CA GLY A 478 -1.08 14.57 5.96
C GLY A 478 -1.43 15.23 7.28
N GLN A 479 -1.12 16.53 7.38
CA GLN A 479 -1.47 17.32 8.55
C GLN A 479 -2.78 18.08 8.34
N VAL A 480 -3.75 17.88 9.25
CA VAL A 480 -5.02 18.61 9.29
C VAL A 480 -5.12 19.30 10.65
N GLY A 481 -5.14 20.62 10.65
CA GLY A 481 -5.01 21.39 11.88
C GLY A 481 -3.68 21.10 12.59
N SER A 482 -3.75 20.68 13.85
CA SER A 482 -2.57 20.32 14.65
C SER A 482 -2.27 18.81 14.67
N ARG A 483 -3.03 17.99 13.93
CA ARG A 483 -2.94 16.53 13.96
C ARG A 483 -2.44 15.96 12.66
N LEU A 484 -1.86 14.76 12.74
CA LEU A 484 -1.39 13.97 11.61
C LEU A 484 -2.34 12.80 11.36
N TYR A 485 -2.69 12.62 10.09
CA TYR A 485 -3.58 11.53 9.66
C TYR A 485 -2.88 10.71 8.59
N ALA A 486 -2.98 9.39 8.74
CA ALA A 486 -2.62 8.44 7.70
C ALA A 486 -3.87 8.01 6.94
N PHE A 487 -3.75 7.93 5.63
CA PHE A 487 -4.76 7.43 4.70
C PHE A 487 -4.20 6.15 4.09
N VAL A 488 -4.80 5.01 4.41
CA VAL A 488 -4.35 3.69 3.96
C VAL A 488 -5.33 3.19 2.90
N GLY A 489 -4.88 3.06 1.67
CA GLY A 489 -5.63 2.47 0.58
C GLY A 489 -5.69 0.95 0.72
N LEU A 490 -6.86 0.37 0.50
CA LEU A 490 -7.08 -1.07 0.48
C LEU A 490 -7.62 -1.44 -0.90
N GLU A 491 -6.75 -1.95 -1.74
CA GLU A 491 -7.02 -2.21 -3.15
C GLU A 491 -8.27 -3.09 -3.33
N ARG A 492 -8.27 -4.30 -2.79
CA ARG A 492 -9.37 -5.27 -2.99
C ARG A 492 -10.63 -4.91 -2.21
N ALA A 493 -10.51 -4.15 -1.13
CA ALA A 493 -11.68 -3.62 -0.43
C ALA A 493 -12.26 -2.38 -1.12
N SER A 494 -11.57 -1.81 -2.11
CA SER A 494 -11.93 -0.57 -2.82
C SER A 494 -12.26 0.57 -1.86
N ALA A 495 -11.41 0.75 -0.83
CA ALA A 495 -11.69 1.66 0.26
C ALA A 495 -10.41 2.30 0.81
N ILE A 496 -10.56 3.39 1.56
CA ILE A 496 -9.47 4.06 2.25
C ILE A 496 -9.81 4.16 3.74
N ALA A 497 -8.90 3.70 4.60
CA ALA A 497 -9.03 3.81 6.04
C ALA A 497 -8.21 5.01 6.56
N ILE A 498 -8.84 5.90 7.32
CA ILE A 498 -8.21 7.08 7.91
C ILE A 498 -7.87 6.81 9.37
N TYR A 499 -6.63 7.10 9.75
CA TYR A 499 -6.13 6.97 11.12
C TYR A 499 -5.50 8.28 11.62
N ASP A 500 -5.80 8.69 12.85
CA ASP A 500 -5.03 9.70 13.58
C ASP A 500 -3.71 9.06 14.06
N VAL A 501 -2.60 9.49 13.48
CA VAL A 501 -1.23 9.02 13.78
C VAL A 501 -0.40 10.04 14.56
N SER A 502 -1.04 11.05 15.14
CA SER A 502 -0.36 12.05 15.98
C SER A 502 0.37 11.42 17.18
N LYS A 503 -0.02 10.22 17.57
CA LYS A 503 0.70 9.35 18.51
C LYS A 503 1.11 8.06 17.77
N PRO A 504 2.31 7.97 17.22
CA PRO A 504 2.73 6.84 16.37
C PRO A 504 2.64 5.45 17.03
N THR A 505 2.73 5.40 18.38
CA THR A 505 2.61 4.14 19.14
C THR A 505 1.16 3.73 19.48
N ALA A 506 0.17 4.56 19.14
CA ALA A 506 -1.23 4.30 19.42
C ALA A 506 -2.13 5.05 18.42
N PRO A 507 -2.06 4.73 17.13
CA PRO A 507 -2.96 5.24 16.12
C PRO A 507 -4.43 4.99 16.48
N ARG A 508 -5.32 5.83 15.95
CA ARG A 508 -6.76 5.69 16.18
C ARG A 508 -7.49 5.73 14.85
N PHE A 509 -8.32 4.74 14.60
CA PHE A 509 -9.24 4.76 13.46
C PHE A 509 -10.19 5.97 13.54
N VAL A 510 -10.35 6.65 12.41
CA VAL A 510 -11.17 7.87 12.27
C VAL A 510 -12.37 7.62 11.36
N GLN A 511 -12.12 7.19 10.13
CA GLN A 511 -13.17 7.07 9.12
C GLN A 511 -12.80 6.03 8.06
N TRP A 512 -13.81 5.43 7.46
CA TRP A 512 -13.75 4.58 6.29
C TRP A 512 -14.33 5.34 5.10
N LEU A 513 -13.56 5.47 4.04
CA LEU A 513 -14.01 6.05 2.77
C LEU A 513 -14.21 4.93 1.77
N GLN A 514 -15.38 4.92 1.16
CA GLN A 514 -15.73 4.00 0.09
C GLN A 514 -16.76 4.67 -0.80
N ASN A 515 -16.56 4.58 -2.12
CA ASN A 515 -17.47 5.12 -3.12
C ASN A 515 -17.76 4.06 -4.21
N SER A 516 -18.00 2.84 -3.76
CA SER A 516 -18.39 1.72 -4.61
C SER A 516 -19.56 0.99 -3.98
N THR A 517 -20.50 0.52 -4.79
CA THR A 517 -21.66 -0.29 -4.35
C THR A 517 -21.54 -1.73 -4.81
N ASP A 518 -20.84 -1.95 -5.90
CA ASP A 518 -20.53 -3.24 -6.50
C ASP A 518 -19.29 -3.08 -7.40
N LEU A 519 -18.81 -4.14 -8.03
CA LEU A 519 -17.62 -4.10 -8.90
C LEU A 519 -17.86 -3.51 -10.30
N ALA A 520 -19.04 -3.02 -10.59
CA ALA A 520 -19.34 -2.35 -11.85
C ALA A 520 -19.52 -0.83 -11.67
N ASN A 521 -19.68 -0.37 -10.43
CA ASN A 521 -20.07 1.00 -10.14
C ASN A 521 -19.23 1.62 -9.02
N GLY A 522 -18.77 2.83 -9.23
CA GLY A 522 -18.04 3.64 -8.27
C GLY A 522 -16.54 3.61 -8.49
N ASP A 523 -15.80 3.77 -7.42
CA ASP A 523 -14.35 3.87 -7.41
C ASP A 523 -13.75 2.56 -6.87
N LEU A 524 -12.96 1.86 -7.69
CA LEU A 524 -12.47 0.51 -7.45
C LEU A 524 -10.95 0.45 -7.50
N SER A 525 -10.34 -0.21 -6.52
CA SER A 525 -8.89 -0.41 -6.36
C SER A 525 -8.15 0.92 -6.21
N PRO A 526 -8.18 1.54 -4.99
CA PRO A 526 -7.36 2.74 -4.71
C PRO A 526 -5.89 2.34 -4.64
N GLU A 527 -5.08 2.93 -5.50
CA GLU A 527 -3.65 2.70 -5.60
C GLU A 527 -2.85 3.97 -5.30
N GLY A 528 -2.96 5.00 -6.13
CA GLY A 528 -2.26 6.26 -5.94
C GLY A 528 -3.00 7.22 -4.99
N LEU A 529 -2.35 7.62 -3.91
CA LEU A 529 -2.88 8.61 -2.97
C LEU A 529 -2.01 9.86 -2.93
N ALA A 530 -2.63 11.05 -2.93
CA ALA A 530 -1.91 12.32 -2.73
C ALA A 530 -2.65 13.23 -1.75
N PHE A 531 -1.93 13.71 -0.73
CA PHE A 531 -2.47 14.67 0.24
C PHE A 531 -2.15 16.11 -0.20
N VAL A 532 -3.18 16.95 -0.24
CA VAL A 532 -3.06 18.38 -0.57
C VAL A 532 -3.30 19.20 0.69
N PRO A 533 -2.28 19.90 1.21
CA PRO A 533 -2.45 20.78 2.36
C PRO A 533 -3.47 21.90 2.09
N ALA A 534 -4.18 22.33 3.12
CA ALA A 534 -5.20 23.39 3.03
C ALA A 534 -4.68 24.66 2.33
N ALA A 535 -3.42 25.03 2.55
CA ALA A 535 -2.80 26.21 1.93
C ALA A 535 -2.71 26.15 0.40
N HIS A 536 -2.69 24.94 -0.19
CA HIS A 536 -2.60 24.73 -1.63
C HIS A 536 -3.94 24.31 -2.25
N SER A 537 -4.92 23.99 -1.42
CA SER A 537 -6.22 23.51 -1.84
C SER A 537 -7.08 24.60 -2.51
N PRO A 538 -7.84 24.28 -3.56
CA PRO A 538 -8.80 25.22 -4.13
C PRO A 538 -9.95 25.59 -3.20
N THR A 539 -10.27 24.75 -2.20
CA THR A 539 -11.37 24.97 -1.26
C THR A 539 -10.93 25.63 0.06
N GLY A 540 -9.63 25.72 0.32
CA GLY A 540 -9.07 26.21 1.59
C GLY A 540 -9.06 25.18 2.72
N ASN A 541 -9.58 23.96 2.51
CA ASN A 541 -9.46 22.82 3.39
C ASN A 541 -8.50 21.79 2.80
N ALA A 542 -7.92 20.90 3.62
CA ALA A 542 -7.07 19.84 3.11
C ALA A 542 -7.85 18.89 2.18
N LEU A 543 -7.17 18.32 1.17
CA LEU A 543 -7.76 17.32 0.29
C LEU A 543 -6.95 16.04 0.30
N LEU A 544 -7.64 14.93 0.12
CA LEU A 544 -7.08 13.67 -0.32
C LEU A 544 -7.51 13.44 -1.76
N LEU A 545 -6.56 13.25 -2.64
CA LEU A 545 -6.76 12.75 -4.00
C LEU A 545 -6.51 11.25 -3.99
N ALA A 546 -7.40 10.48 -4.58
CA ALA A 546 -7.27 9.04 -4.68
C ALA A 546 -7.48 8.60 -6.13
N GLY A 547 -6.46 8.01 -6.71
CA GLY A 547 -6.53 7.30 -7.98
C GLY A 547 -7.04 5.89 -7.78
N TYR A 548 -7.87 5.42 -8.72
CA TYR A 548 -8.50 4.10 -8.67
C TYR A 548 -8.27 3.39 -10.00
N GLU A 549 -7.32 2.49 -10.02
CA GLU A 549 -6.80 1.82 -11.22
C GLU A 549 -7.88 1.05 -12.00
N VAL A 550 -8.66 0.21 -11.29
CA VAL A 550 -9.65 -0.67 -11.93
C VAL A 550 -10.84 0.10 -12.51
N SER A 551 -11.28 1.17 -11.84
CA SER A 551 -12.38 2.00 -12.34
C SER A 551 -11.92 3.13 -13.26
N GLY A 552 -10.61 3.39 -13.39
CA GLY A 552 -10.07 4.49 -14.18
C GLY A 552 -10.56 5.85 -13.69
N SER A 553 -10.68 6.04 -12.36
CA SER A 553 -11.28 7.23 -11.78
C SER A 553 -10.36 7.91 -10.77
N LEU A 554 -10.57 9.21 -10.61
CA LEU A 554 -9.95 10.06 -9.58
C LEU A 554 -11.03 10.59 -8.66
N ALA A 555 -10.93 10.32 -7.36
CA ALA A 555 -11.78 10.91 -6.34
C ALA A 555 -11.05 12.01 -5.55
N VAL A 556 -11.79 13.04 -5.14
CA VAL A 556 -11.29 14.16 -4.34
C VAL A 556 -12.13 14.27 -3.07
N TYR A 557 -11.53 13.94 -1.94
CA TYR A 557 -12.15 14.07 -0.62
C TYR A 557 -11.64 15.33 0.08
N GLU A 558 -12.56 16.18 0.53
CA GLU A 558 -12.23 17.31 1.40
C GLU A 558 -12.23 16.88 2.85
N ILE A 559 -11.24 17.34 3.63
CA ILE A 559 -11.03 16.94 5.02
C ILE A 559 -11.22 18.17 5.91
N ARG A 560 -12.22 18.14 6.79
CA ARG A 560 -12.62 19.24 7.67
C ARG A 560 -12.54 18.86 9.14
#